data_2087f42b7f5dc571f3727b17433ba15e
#
_entry.id   2087f42b7f5dc571f3727b17433ba15e
#
_cell.length_a   1.000
_cell.length_b   1.000
_cell.length_c   1.000
_cell.angle_alpha   90.00
_cell.angle_beta   90.00
_cell.angle_gamma   90.00
#
_symmetry.space_group_name_H-M   'P 1'
#
loop_
_entity.id
_entity.type
_entity.pdbx_description
1 polymer ?
#
loop_
_entity_poly.entity_id
_entity_poly.type
_entity_poly.pdbx_seq_one_letter_code
_entity_poly.pdbx_strand_id
1 'polypeptide(L)'
;MTNIGRFRSFVQDMTRLVERHGADEAAMLDEGAKLLHELVTHDDWLPEEFAKPSQDSYRQYLLHCDPLERFSVVSFVWQPGQRTPVHDHTVWGLVGVMRGEEMCEEYSSGKPMTVTGKHRVKPGDVDRVSPHIGDVHVVSNATKDRTAISIHVYGANIGAVRRHTFDPVSGEPREFVSGYHNSVTPNLWDRSKEEARPAT
;
A
#
# COMPACT_ATOMS: atom_id res chain seq x y z
N MET A 1 -23.71 5.05 -9.67
CA MET A 1 -23.77 4.54 -8.28
C MET A 1 -22.51 3.71 -8.03
N THR A 2 -21.85 3.90 -6.90
CA THR A 2 -20.65 3.14 -6.55
C THR A 2 -21.03 1.69 -6.23
N ASN A 3 -20.38 0.72 -6.90
CA ASN A 3 -20.62 -0.71 -6.67
C ASN A 3 -19.80 -1.24 -5.47
N ILE A 4 -20.09 -0.73 -4.29
CA ILE A 4 -19.38 -1.10 -3.06
C ILE A 4 -19.45 -2.60 -2.75
N GLY A 5 -20.34 -3.36 -3.40
CA GLY A 5 -20.43 -4.81 -3.28
C GLY A 5 -19.15 -5.52 -3.70
N ARG A 6 -18.44 -5.02 -4.73
CA ARG A 6 -17.14 -5.58 -5.14
C ARG A 6 -16.11 -5.51 -4.01
N PHE A 7 -15.99 -4.35 -3.40
CA PHE A 7 -15.07 -4.15 -2.29
C PHE A 7 -15.45 -5.01 -1.06
N ARG A 8 -16.75 -5.12 -0.76
CA ARG A 8 -17.22 -6.00 0.32
C ARG A 8 -16.84 -7.46 0.06
N SER A 9 -17.05 -7.98 -1.16
CA SER A 9 -16.66 -9.35 -1.51
C SER A 9 -15.15 -9.54 -1.38
N PHE A 10 -14.36 -8.60 -1.88
CA PHE A 10 -12.91 -8.62 -1.74
C PHE A 10 -12.46 -8.70 -0.28
N VAL A 11 -13.01 -7.86 0.60
CA VAL A 11 -12.69 -7.88 2.04
C VAL A 11 -13.05 -9.23 2.68
N GLN A 12 -14.21 -9.79 2.32
CA GLN A 12 -14.63 -11.11 2.82
C GLN A 12 -13.67 -12.21 2.35
N ASP A 13 -13.23 -12.18 1.10
CA ASP A 13 -12.32 -13.18 0.55
C ASP A 13 -10.91 -13.05 1.12
N MET A 14 -10.40 -11.81 1.30
CA MET A 14 -9.16 -11.56 2.03
C MET A 14 -9.23 -12.04 3.49
N THR A 15 -10.34 -11.81 4.18
CA THR A 15 -10.53 -12.30 5.55
C THR A 15 -10.44 -13.83 5.61
N ARG A 16 -11.13 -14.52 4.69
CA ARG A 16 -11.06 -16.01 4.59
C ARG A 16 -9.65 -16.48 4.24
N LEU A 17 -8.95 -15.75 3.36
CA LEU A 17 -7.57 -16.08 2.98
C LEU A 17 -6.63 -15.99 4.20
N VAL A 18 -6.70 -14.90 4.96
CA VAL A 18 -5.92 -14.71 6.19
C VAL A 18 -6.25 -15.78 7.25
N GLU A 19 -7.50 -16.18 7.37
CA GLU A 19 -7.90 -17.27 8.29
C GLU A 19 -7.27 -18.61 7.90
N ARG A 20 -7.19 -18.91 6.60
CA ARG A 20 -6.62 -20.18 6.10
C ARG A 20 -5.09 -20.19 6.08
N HIS A 21 -4.47 -19.08 5.72
CA HIS A 21 -3.06 -19.01 5.32
C HIS A 21 -2.28 -17.86 5.97
N GLY A 22 -2.78 -17.22 7.02
CA GLY A 22 -2.16 -16.01 7.58
C GLY A 22 -0.69 -16.16 8.00
N ALA A 23 -0.24 -17.36 8.31
CA ALA A 23 1.16 -17.67 8.62
C ALA A 23 2.00 -18.05 7.37
N ASP A 24 1.38 -18.25 6.21
CA ASP A 24 2.03 -18.58 4.95
C ASP A 24 2.05 -17.36 4.03
N GLU A 25 3.14 -16.59 4.11
CA GLU A 25 3.32 -15.38 3.30
C GLU A 25 3.27 -15.66 1.79
N ALA A 26 3.82 -16.79 1.34
CA ALA A 26 3.82 -17.13 -0.08
C ALA A 26 2.39 -17.34 -0.60
N ALA A 27 1.56 -18.06 0.15
CA ALA A 27 0.15 -18.22 -0.18
C ALA A 27 -0.61 -16.89 -0.11
N MET A 28 -0.33 -16.02 0.89
CA MET A 28 -0.91 -14.70 0.99
C MET A 28 -0.59 -13.83 -0.22
N LEU A 29 0.67 -13.83 -0.67
CA LEU A 29 1.11 -13.05 -1.83
C LEU A 29 0.54 -13.60 -3.15
N ASP A 30 0.43 -14.92 -3.32
CA ASP A 30 -0.06 -15.52 -4.57
C ASP A 30 -1.59 -15.41 -4.71
N GLU A 31 -2.34 -15.89 -3.71
CA GLU A 31 -3.80 -15.88 -3.75
C GLU A 31 -4.36 -14.46 -3.55
N GLY A 32 -3.76 -13.67 -2.66
CA GLY A 32 -4.14 -12.29 -2.44
C GLY A 32 -3.94 -11.41 -3.67
N ALA A 33 -2.87 -11.64 -4.45
CA ALA A 33 -2.65 -10.92 -5.71
C ALA A 33 -3.75 -11.20 -6.74
N LYS A 34 -4.28 -12.42 -6.80
CA LYS A 34 -5.40 -12.76 -7.70
C LYS A 34 -6.68 -12.05 -7.29
N LEU A 35 -6.95 -11.99 -5.98
CA LEU A 35 -8.09 -11.25 -5.44
C LEU A 35 -7.97 -9.75 -5.71
N LEU A 36 -6.78 -9.17 -5.50
CA LEU A 36 -6.55 -7.75 -5.74
C LEU A 36 -6.62 -7.41 -7.24
N HIS A 37 -6.06 -8.26 -8.12
CA HIS A 37 -6.17 -8.12 -9.57
C HIS A 37 -7.65 -8.01 -9.99
N GLU A 38 -8.50 -8.94 -9.54
CA GLU A 38 -9.94 -8.93 -9.84
C GLU A 38 -10.60 -7.62 -9.37
N LEU A 39 -10.23 -7.11 -8.20
CA LEU A 39 -10.78 -5.86 -7.68
C LEU A 39 -10.36 -4.65 -8.53
N VAL A 40 -9.05 -4.51 -8.86
CA VAL A 40 -8.50 -3.30 -9.50
C VAL A 40 -8.74 -3.24 -11.01
N THR A 41 -9.17 -4.34 -11.64
CA THR A 41 -9.63 -4.33 -13.03
C THR A 41 -10.99 -3.63 -13.21
N HIS A 42 -11.67 -3.32 -12.10
CA HIS A 42 -12.94 -2.62 -12.10
C HIS A 42 -12.81 -1.27 -11.37
N ASP A 43 -13.29 -0.20 -12.00
CA ASP A 43 -13.21 1.17 -11.49
C ASP A 43 -14.60 1.75 -11.15
N ASP A 44 -15.49 0.91 -10.65
CA ASP A 44 -16.87 1.27 -10.34
C ASP A 44 -17.22 1.24 -8.84
N TRP A 45 -16.26 0.92 -7.97
CA TRP A 45 -16.50 0.61 -6.57
C TRP A 45 -15.87 1.57 -5.56
N LEU A 46 -14.76 2.26 -5.91
CA LEU A 46 -14.07 3.18 -4.99
C LEU A 46 -14.91 4.45 -4.79
N PRO A 47 -15.31 4.79 -3.53
CA PRO A 47 -15.99 6.05 -3.27
C PRO A 47 -15.10 7.24 -3.62
N GLU A 48 -15.69 8.29 -4.19
CA GLU A 48 -14.97 9.45 -4.70
C GLU A 48 -14.14 10.17 -3.63
N GLU A 49 -14.58 10.17 -2.39
CA GLU A 49 -13.84 10.73 -1.25
C GLU A 49 -12.47 10.09 -1.02
N PHE A 50 -12.31 8.80 -1.35
CA PHE A 50 -11.05 8.05 -1.25
C PHE A 50 -10.25 8.01 -2.56
N ALA A 51 -10.71 8.77 -3.56
CA ALA A 51 -10.03 8.99 -4.83
C ALA A 51 -9.52 10.45 -4.98
N LYS A 52 -9.70 11.30 -3.94
CA LYS A 52 -9.35 12.72 -3.99
C LYS A 52 -7.85 12.92 -3.87
N PRO A 53 -7.21 13.55 -4.88
CA PRO A 53 -5.80 13.91 -4.81
C PRO A 53 -5.57 15.15 -3.94
N SER A 54 -4.29 15.41 -3.65
CA SER A 54 -3.83 16.66 -3.03
C SER A 54 -2.62 17.22 -3.77
N GLN A 55 -2.48 18.52 -3.77
CA GLN A 55 -1.33 19.19 -4.39
C GLN A 55 -0.05 19.05 -3.55
N ASP A 56 -0.19 18.91 -2.21
CA ASP A 56 0.94 18.91 -1.28
C ASP A 56 1.74 17.60 -1.32
N SER A 57 1.02 16.47 -1.34
CA SER A 57 1.61 15.13 -1.34
C SER A 57 0.59 14.10 -1.80
N TYR A 58 1.05 12.90 -2.17
CA TYR A 58 0.14 11.78 -2.37
C TYR A 58 -0.71 11.52 -1.13
N ARG A 59 -1.90 10.97 -1.33
CA ARG A 59 -2.83 10.64 -0.23
C ARG A 59 -2.90 9.14 -0.04
N GLN A 60 -3.06 8.73 1.21
CA GLN A 60 -3.34 7.35 1.59
C GLN A 60 -4.59 7.32 2.46
N TYR A 61 -5.64 6.70 1.93
CA TYR A 61 -6.93 6.57 2.60
C TYR A 61 -7.17 5.14 3.03
N LEU A 62 -7.37 4.92 4.32
CA LEU A 62 -7.77 3.61 4.82
C LEU A 62 -9.17 3.28 4.31
N LEU A 63 -9.28 2.18 3.57
CA LEU A 63 -10.56 1.64 3.10
C LEU A 63 -11.10 0.58 4.06
N HIS A 64 -10.20 -0.25 4.60
CA HIS A 64 -10.53 -1.29 5.56
C HIS A 64 -9.30 -1.66 6.40
N CYS A 65 -9.55 -2.00 7.66
CA CYS A 65 -8.60 -2.72 8.49
C CYS A 65 -9.32 -3.90 9.15
N ASP A 66 -8.74 -5.07 9.06
CA ASP A 66 -9.24 -6.25 9.78
C ASP A 66 -9.34 -5.97 11.28
N PRO A 67 -10.42 -6.40 11.98
CA PRO A 67 -10.59 -6.13 13.42
C PRO A 67 -9.45 -6.64 14.32
N LEU A 68 -8.68 -7.62 13.86
CA LEU A 68 -7.48 -8.13 14.52
C LEU A 68 -6.17 -7.54 13.94
N GLU A 69 -6.27 -6.53 13.09
CA GLU A 69 -5.16 -5.85 12.42
C GLU A 69 -4.24 -6.79 11.61
N ARG A 70 -4.76 -7.94 11.14
CA ARG A 70 -4.03 -8.94 10.35
C ARG A 70 -3.75 -8.48 8.94
N PHE A 71 -4.60 -7.58 8.40
CA PHE A 71 -4.37 -6.89 7.13
C PHE A 71 -5.09 -5.54 7.08
N SER A 72 -4.62 -4.68 6.21
CA SER A 72 -5.29 -3.40 5.90
C SER A 72 -5.34 -3.18 4.39
N VAL A 73 -6.35 -2.43 3.94
CA VAL A 73 -6.57 -2.05 2.53
C VAL A 73 -6.58 -0.54 2.45
N VAL A 74 -5.74 0.03 1.59
CA VAL A 74 -5.49 1.48 1.49
C VAL A 74 -5.57 1.92 0.04
N SER A 75 -6.27 3.02 -0.22
CA SER A 75 -6.23 3.72 -1.51
C SER A 75 -5.10 4.74 -1.48
N PHE A 76 -4.14 4.63 -2.41
CA PHE A 76 -3.12 5.64 -2.66
C PHE A 76 -3.51 6.47 -3.88
N VAL A 77 -3.42 7.78 -3.75
CA VAL A 77 -3.82 8.73 -4.79
C VAL A 77 -2.67 9.69 -5.08
N TRP A 78 -2.17 9.66 -6.32
CA TRP A 78 -0.95 10.32 -6.75
C TRP A 78 -1.22 11.37 -7.83
N GLN A 79 -0.87 12.61 -7.57
CA GLN A 79 -0.76 13.63 -8.63
C GLN A 79 0.47 13.38 -9.51
N PRO A 80 0.50 13.90 -10.75
CA PRO A 80 1.71 13.94 -11.54
C PRO A 80 2.89 14.53 -10.78
N GLY A 81 4.06 13.87 -10.86
CA GLY A 81 5.29 14.26 -10.18
C GLY A 81 5.41 13.84 -8.72
N GLN A 82 4.36 13.29 -8.10
CA GLN A 82 4.44 12.79 -6.73
C GLN A 82 5.13 11.42 -6.69
N ARG A 83 5.91 11.21 -5.62
CA ARG A 83 6.66 9.98 -5.37
C ARG A 83 6.89 9.77 -3.86
N THR A 84 7.16 8.54 -3.47
CA THR A 84 7.65 8.24 -2.12
C THR A 84 9.14 8.54 -1.99
N PRO A 85 9.68 8.71 -0.78
CA PRO A 85 11.10 8.46 -0.51
C PRO A 85 11.42 6.97 -0.77
N VAL A 86 12.71 6.60 -0.72
CA VAL A 86 13.11 5.19 -0.61
C VAL A 86 12.62 4.69 0.74
N HIS A 87 11.84 3.60 0.78
CA HIS A 87 11.21 3.12 2.00
C HIS A 87 10.99 1.60 1.98
N ASP A 88 10.74 1.05 3.16
CA ASP A 88 10.34 -0.34 3.39
C ASP A 88 8.90 -0.44 3.95
N HIS A 89 8.41 -1.68 4.08
CA HIS A 89 7.09 -1.97 4.66
C HIS A 89 7.19 -2.83 5.92
N THR A 90 8.25 -3.62 6.06
CA THR A 90 8.51 -4.59 7.15
C THR A 90 7.46 -5.71 7.29
N VAL A 91 6.45 -5.70 6.43
CA VAL A 91 5.38 -6.69 6.29
C VAL A 91 5.16 -6.99 4.81
N TRP A 92 4.51 -8.11 4.49
CA TRP A 92 4.10 -8.37 3.13
C TRP A 92 3.09 -7.35 2.62
N GLY A 93 3.11 -7.05 1.34
CA GLY A 93 2.19 -6.14 0.70
C GLY A 93 1.90 -6.50 -0.75
N LEU A 94 0.73 -6.06 -1.21
CA LEU A 94 0.28 -6.14 -2.59
C LEU A 94 -0.09 -4.74 -3.05
N VAL A 95 0.36 -4.36 -4.25
CA VAL A 95 0.11 -3.03 -4.83
C VAL A 95 -0.58 -3.23 -6.18
N GLY A 96 -1.88 -2.99 -6.24
CA GLY A 96 -2.68 -3.12 -7.46
C GLY A 96 -3.01 -1.75 -8.05
N VAL A 97 -2.62 -1.47 -9.29
CA VAL A 97 -2.97 -0.21 -9.97
C VAL A 97 -4.38 -0.30 -10.53
N MET A 98 -5.21 0.68 -10.20
CA MET A 98 -6.59 0.79 -10.70
C MET A 98 -6.74 1.89 -11.76
N ARG A 99 -6.10 3.06 -11.56
CA ARG A 99 -6.14 4.21 -12.49
C ARG A 99 -4.74 4.73 -12.75
N GLY A 100 -4.52 5.26 -13.95
CA GLY A 100 -3.22 5.81 -14.34
C GLY A 100 -2.15 4.73 -14.44
N GLU A 101 -0.91 5.08 -14.16
CA GLU A 101 0.22 4.13 -14.15
C GLU A 101 1.20 4.55 -13.08
N GLU A 102 1.89 3.59 -12.49
CA GLU A 102 2.94 3.82 -11.51
C GLU A 102 4.28 3.31 -12.00
N MET A 103 5.35 3.93 -11.51
CA MET A 103 6.73 3.48 -11.70
C MET A 103 7.25 2.97 -10.37
N CYS A 104 7.64 1.71 -10.32
CA CYS A 104 8.32 1.12 -9.19
C CYS A 104 9.84 1.09 -9.47
N GLU A 105 10.65 1.56 -8.54
CA GLU A 105 12.11 1.49 -8.54
C GLU A 105 12.55 0.73 -7.29
N GLU A 106 13.09 -0.48 -7.47
CA GLU A 106 13.61 -1.33 -6.41
C GLU A 106 15.03 -0.93 -6.03
N TYR A 107 15.36 -1.02 -4.74
CA TYR A 107 16.67 -0.62 -4.23
C TYR A 107 17.36 -1.73 -3.47
N SER A 108 18.68 -1.83 -3.62
CA SER A 108 19.54 -2.65 -2.76
C SER A 108 19.73 -1.99 -1.38
N SER A 109 20.09 -2.79 -0.39
CA SER A 109 20.45 -2.34 0.96
C SER A 109 21.90 -1.85 1.08
N GLY A 110 22.55 -1.44 0.00
CA GLY A 110 23.95 -0.98 -0.01
C GLY A 110 24.17 0.45 0.51
N LYS A 111 25.44 0.86 0.61
CA LYS A 111 25.86 2.24 0.88
C LYS A 111 26.87 2.69 -0.20
N PRO A 112 26.49 3.50 -1.20
CA PRO A 112 25.14 4.02 -1.46
C PRO A 112 24.15 2.91 -1.87
N MET A 113 22.87 3.21 -1.68
CA MET A 113 21.79 2.36 -2.21
C MET A 113 21.75 2.49 -3.73
N THR A 114 21.53 1.39 -4.42
CA THR A 114 21.49 1.35 -5.88
C THR A 114 20.15 0.82 -6.37
N VAL A 115 19.66 1.36 -7.48
CA VAL A 115 18.48 0.83 -8.16
C VAL A 115 18.83 -0.54 -8.75
N THR A 116 18.12 -1.57 -8.34
CA THR A 116 18.29 -2.97 -8.79
C THR A 116 17.26 -3.38 -9.82
N GLY A 117 16.09 -2.73 -9.81
CA GLY A 117 15.01 -2.97 -10.75
C GLY A 117 14.20 -1.71 -10.99
N LYS A 118 13.59 -1.63 -12.16
CA LYS A 118 12.67 -0.57 -12.51
C LYS A 118 11.62 -1.08 -13.48
N HIS A 119 10.36 -0.95 -13.11
CA HIS A 119 9.27 -1.39 -13.97
C HIS A 119 8.04 -0.51 -13.81
N ARG A 120 7.18 -0.57 -14.80
CA ARG A 120 5.92 0.18 -14.85
C ARG A 120 4.77 -0.74 -14.51
N VAL A 121 3.91 -0.29 -13.60
CA VAL A 121 2.70 -0.98 -13.16
C VAL A 121 1.50 -0.29 -13.78
N LYS A 122 0.68 -1.03 -14.50
CA LYS A 122 -0.48 -0.54 -15.28
C LYS A 122 -1.78 -0.97 -14.61
N PRO A 123 -2.91 -0.38 -15.01
CA PRO A 123 -4.22 -0.82 -14.50
C PRO A 123 -4.44 -2.32 -14.67
N GLY A 124 -4.77 -2.98 -13.57
CA GLY A 124 -4.91 -4.44 -13.47
C GLY A 124 -3.64 -5.16 -12.98
N ASP A 125 -2.44 -4.59 -13.14
CA ASP A 125 -1.21 -5.21 -12.65
C ASP A 125 -1.17 -5.16 -11.11
N VAL A 126 -0.54 -6.18 -10.52
CA VAL A 126 -0.32 -6.29 -9.07
C VAL A 126 1.13 -6.62 -8.77
N ASP A 127 1.81 -5.70 -8.11
CA ASP A 127 3.14 -5.92 -7.54
C ASP A 127 3.06 -6.55 -6.16
N ARG A 128 4.13 -7.28 -5.80
CA ARG A 128 4.31 -7.92 -4.50
C ARG A 128 5.54 -7.36 -3.82
N VAL A 129 5.43 -7.06 -2.54
CA VAL A 129 6.54 -6.60 -1.70
C VAL A 129 6.56 -7.39 -0.40
N SER A 130 7.75 -7.74 0.08
CA SER A 130 7.93 -8.27 1.42
C SER A 130 9.41 -8.26 1.81
N PRO A 131 9.73 -8.30 3.11
CA PRO A 131 11.10 -8.46 3.59
C PRO A 131 11.83 -9.69 3.02
N HIS A 132 11.09 -10.72 2.55
CA HIS A 132 11.67 -11.96 2.04
C HIS A 132 11.94 -11.96 0.53
N ILE A 133 11.20 -11.17 -0.25
CA ILE A 133 11.31 -11.15 -1.73
C ILE A 133 11.81 -9.83 -2.30
N GLY A 134 11.83 -8.77 -1.50
CA GLY A 134 12.19 -7.40 -1.85
C GLY A 134 11.17 -6.42 -1.29
N ASP A 135 11.65 -5.50 -0.46
CA ASP A 135 10.80 -4.59 0.32
C ASP A 135 11.14 -3.12 0.11
N VAL A 136 12.38 -2.83 -0.30
CA VAL A 136 12.85 -1.44 -0.37
C VAL A 136 12.66 -0.88 -1.77
N HIS A 137 11.79 0.11 -1.90
CA HIS A 137 11.48 0.70 -3.19
C HIS A 137 11.08 2.18 -3.13
N VAL A 138 10.92 2.76 -4.31
CA VAL A 138 10.27 4.05 -4.57
C VAL A 138 9.12 3.81 -5.52
N VAL A 139 7.95 4.34 -5.21
CA VAL A 139 6.80 4.39 -6.11
C VAL A 139 6.54 5.83 -6.52
N SER A 140 6.20 6.04 -7.79
CA SER A 140 5.84 7.36 -8.32
C SER A 140 4.74 7.27 -9.37
N ASN A 141 3.96 8.34 -9.52
CA ASN A 141 3.05 8.44 -10.66
C ASN A 141 3.86 8.50 -11.96
N ALA A 142 3.67 7.53 -12.84
CA ALA A 142 4.37 7.42 -14.12
C ALA A 142 3.77 8.28 -15.23
N THR A 143 2.61 8.91 -14.98
CA THR A 143 1.93 9.79 -15.94
C THR A 143 2.25 11.26 -15.67
N LYS A 144 2.16 12.10 -16.71
CA LYS A 144 2.48 13.53 -16.63
C LYS A 144 1.23 14.41 -16.50
N ASP A 145 0.06 13.86 -16.77
CA ASP A 145 -1.16 14.61 -17.04
C ASP A 145 -2.38 14.13 -16.27
N ARG A 146 -2.27 13.03 -15.53
CA ARG A 146 -3.41 12.45 -14.83
C ARG A 146 -3.04 11.89 -13.46
N THR A 147 -4.02 11.84 -12.58
CA THR A 147 -3.94 11.16 -11.28
C THR A 147 -3.81 9.66 -11.48
N ALA A 148 -2.91 9.03 -10.74
CA ALA A 148 -2.88 7.58 -10.59
C ALA A 148 -3.52 7.17 -9.25
N ILE A 149 -4.14 5.99 -9.22
CA ILE A 149 -4.72 5.40 -8.02
C ILE A 149 -4.35 3.93 -7.97
N SER A 150 -3.74 3.55 -6.86
CA SER A 150 -3.45 2.16 -6.53
C SER A 150 -4.12 1.74 -5.23
N ILE A 151 -4.48 0.47 -5.15
CA ILE A 151 -5.05 -0.16 -3.97
C ILE A 151 -3.99 -1.07 -3.39
N HIS A 152 -3.63 -0.79 -2.16
CA HIS A 152 -2.60 -1.51 -1.45
C HIS A 152 -3.23 -2.40 -0.38
N VAL A 153 -2.71 -3.62 -0.24
CA VAL A 153 -3.07 -4.54 0.85
C VAL A 153 -1.81 -4.90 1.61
N TYR A 154 -1.81 -4.74 2.91
CA TYR A 154 -0.64 -5.03 3.75
C TYR A 154 -0.99 -6.01 4.85
N GLY A 155 -0.04 -6.86 5.23
CA GLY A 155 -0.16 -7.87 6.28
C GLY A 155 -0.15 -7.32 7.70
N ALA A 156 -0.63 -6.10 7.89
CA ALA A 156 -0.82 -5.43 9.18
C ALA A 156 -1.69 -4.18 9.00
N ASN A 157 -2.00 -3.47 10.08
CA ASN A 157 -2.48 -2.08 10.05
C ASN A 157 -1.31 -1.15 9.68
N ILE A 158 -1.06 -0.99 8.37
CA ILE A 158 0.16 -0.33 7.84
C ILE A 158 0.34 1.10 8.34
N GLY A 159 -0.75 1.82 8.62
CA GLY A 159 -0.72 3.16 9.18
C GLY A 159 -0.16 3.25 10.60
N ALA A 160 -0.08 2.11 11.31
CA ALA A 160 0.47 2.00 12.66
C ALA A 160 1.83 1.29 12.71
N VAL A 161 2.26 0.68 11.60
CA VAL A 161 3.54 -0.04 11.53
C VAL A 161 4.71 0.94 11.51
N ARG A 162 5.73 0.68 12.35
CA ARG A 162 7.02 1.37 12.27
C ARG A 162 7.80 0.85 11.08
N ARG A 163 8.15 1.76 10.21
CA ARG A 163 8.87 1.50 8.96
C ARG A 163 10.01 2.48 8.80
N HIS A 164 10.77 2.34 7.74
CA HIS A 164 11.91 3.20 7.48
C HIS A 164 11.78 3.90 6.14
N THR A 165 12.20 5.16 6.13
CA THR A 165 12.70 5.81 4.93
C THR A 165 14.21 5.79 4.96
N PHE A 166 14.85 5.78 3.79
CA PHE A 166 16.31 5.70 3.67
C PHE A 166 16.84 6.90 2.89
N ASP A 167 17.97 7.43 3.36
CA ASP A 167 18.77 8.32 2.53
C ASP A 167 19.51 7.48 1.47
N PRO A 168 19.28 7.70 0.17
CA PRO A 168 19.85 6.84 -0.86
C PRO A 168 21.37 6.94 -0.99
N VAL A 169 21.99 8.00 -0.50
CA VAL A 169 23.46 8.20 -0.56
C VAL A 169 24.15 7.52 0.61
N SER A 170 23.69 7.78 1.83
CA SER A 170 24.29 7.24 3.04
C SER A 170 23.73 5.85 3.44
N GLY A 171 22.55 5.48 2.92
CA GLY A 171 21.81 4.29 3.33
C GLY A 171 21.27 4.37 4.77
N GLU A 172 21.28 5.55 5.40
CA GLU A 172 20.84 5.71 6.77
C GLU A 172 19.31 5.63 6.89
N PRO A 173 18.77 4.74 7.75
CA PRO A 173 17.35 4.61 7.98
C PRO A 173 16.84 5.74 8.90
N ARG A 174 15.59 6.14 8.66
CA ARG A 174 14.81 7.00 9.56
C ARG A 174 13.45 6.37 9.79
N GLU A 175 13.15 6.08 11.04
CA GLU A 175 11.83 5.52 11.40
C GLU A 175 10.70 6.51 11.13
N PHE A 176 9.56 5.99 10.69
CA PHE A 176 8.31 6.74 10.58
C PHE A 176 7.10 5.83 10.78
N VAL A 177 5.98 6.46 11.09
CA VAL A 177 4.62 5.88 11.09
C VAL A 177 3.75 6.78 10.23
N SER A 178 3.08 6.23 9.22
CA SER A 178 2.41 7.06 8.21
C SER A 178 1.06 7.63 8.65
N GLY A 179 0.30 6.89 9.44
CA GLY A 179 -1.11 7.18 9.66
C GLY A 179 -1.93 7.08 8.38
N TYR A 180 -3.07 7.77 8.34
CA TYR A 180 -3.98 7.84 7.20
C TYR A 180 -4.55 9.24 7.04
N HIS A 181 -5.03 9.58 5.84
CA HIS A 181 -5.59 10.90 5.51
C HIS A 181 -7.12 10.96 5.58
N ASN A 182 -7.78 9.97 6.15
CA ASN A 182 -9.23 9.97 6.31
C ASN A 182 -9.67 11.12 7.23
N SER A 183 -10.65 11.91 6.79
CA SER A 183 -11.17 13.05 7.54
C SER A 183 -12.68 12.95 7.85
N VAL A 184 -13.35 11.92 7.33
CA VAL A 184 -14.82 11.83 7.34
C VAL A 184 -15.38 11.31 8.67
N THR A 185 -14.68 10.37 9.30
CA THR A 185 -15.02 9.82 10.62
C THR A 185 -13.75 9.63 11.43
N PRO A 186 -13.83 9.59 12.78
CA PRO A 186 -12.71 9.17 13.58
C PRO A 186 -12.20 7.82 13.07
N ASN A 187 -10.97 7.77 12.60
CA ASN A 187 -10.37 6.54 12.12
C ASN A 187 -9.86 5.72 13.31
N LEU A 188 -10.63 4.72 13.71
CA LEU A 188 -10.31 3.86 14.87
C LEU A 188 -8.98 3.12 14.71
N TRP A 189 -8.48 3.00 13.47
CA TRP A 189 -7.28 2.26 13.12
C TRP A 189 -6.07 3.15 12.86
N ASP A 190 -6.23 4.47 12.92
CA ASP A 190 -5.09 5.40 12.85
C ASP A 190 -4.40 5.50 14.22
N ARG A 191 -3.43 4.62 14.42
CA ARG A 191 -2.62 4.54 15.64
C ARG A 191 -1.29 5.28 15.53
N SER A 192 -1.12 6.13 14.52
CA SER A 192 0.12 6.87 14.27
C SER A 192 0.54 7.80 15.43
N LYS A 193 -0.42 8.18 16.28
CA LYS A 193 -0.22 9.06 17.43
C LYS A 193 -0.30 8.35 18.78
N GLU A 194 -0.52 7.06 18.80
CA GLU A 194 -0.50 6.27 20.03
C GLU A 194 0.95 6.04 20.47
N GLU A 195 1.22 6.15 21.77
CA GLU A 195 2.49 5.72 22.33
C GLU A 195 2.66 4.21 22.15
N ALA A 196 3.90 3.80 21.81
CA ALA A 196 4.20 2.38 21.64
C ALA A 196 3.85 1.64 22.96
N ARG A 197 2.86 0.74 22.93
CA ARG A 197 2.58 -0.12 24.08
C ARG A 197 3.82 -0.98 24.33
N PRO A 198 4.29 -1.09 25.59
CA PRO A 198 5.31 -2.06 25.90
C PRO A 198 4.81 -3.45 25.50
N ALA A 199 5.68 -4.25 24.87
CA ALA A 199 5.36 -5.63 24.55
C ALA A 199 5.01 -6.36 25.85
N THR A 200 3.80 -6.90 25.93
CA THR A 200 3.32 -7.76 27.03
C THR A 200 3.83 -9.17 26.82
#